data_9b8a2109fe02ed1a2b99676fee55c78e
#
_entry.id   9b8a2109fe02ed1a2b99676fee55c78e
#
_cell.length_a   1.000
_cell.length_b   1.000
_cell.length_c   1.000
_cell.angle_alpha   90.00
_cell.angle_beta   90.00
_cell.angle_gamma   90.00
#
_symmetry.space_group_name_H-M   'P 1'
#
loop_
_entity.id
_entity.type
_entity.pdbx_description
1 polymer ?
#
loop_
_entity_poly.entity_id
_entity_poly.type
_entity_poly.pdbx_seq_one_letter_code
_entity_poly.pdbx_strand_id
1 'polypeptide(L)'
;MPLVTLGGVRESIVSFMAMDDLWRRRVPEHKGWQISVVWFLPTVDVLVGALVALAVGAGGLLLAALQDHLDTLGPGDVIVVIVLAVALSFRRVMPITSAAVMTLVWINGTYATPYMATNWVSTLAFFFSYYSLMVWVRTRRIAWGSMLAVFVVIMGWVVMMMAFGRSLTEQFEIINPDSNGEGVIYLVLTYVIVNVTFVVGAALVGQVSWLWARDLAEVRRQAATIERQRTQLAEQAILDERLRIAREMHDSMAHHVSVVGIHAAGARRAIDVDPDLAREALATVE
;
A
#
# COMPACT_ATOMS: atom_id res chain seq x y z
N MET A 1 0.46 -30.92 12.04
CA MET A 1 -0.13 -29.60 11.71
C MET A 1 1.02 -28.63 11.51
N PRO A 2 1.34 -28.18 10.28
CA PRO A 2 2.39 -27.20 10.10
C PRO A 2 1.86 -25.82 10.50
N LEU A 3 2.58 -25.16 11.40
CA LEU A 3 2.41 -23.76 11.73
C LEU A 3 2.59 -22.94 10.44
N VAL A 4 1.49 -22.38 9.93
CA VAL A 4 1.52 -21.35 8.89
C VAL A 4 2.24 -20.17 9.52
N THR A 5 3.49 -19.99 9.16
CA THR A 5 4.33 -18.91 9.67
C THR A 5 3.76 -17.58 9.19
N LEU A 6 3.49 -16.67 10.13
CA LEU A 6 3.08 -15.27 9.91
C LEU A 6 4.03 -14.52 8.94
N GLY A 7 5.18 -15.08 8.63
CA GLY A 7 6.13 -14.60 7.62
C GLY A 7 5.56 -14.56 6.21
N GLY A 8 4.85 -15.59 5.77
CA GLY A 8 4.34 -15.67 4.39
C GLY A 8 3.26 -14.64 4.07
N VAL A 9 2.40 -14.30 5.02
CA VAL A 9 1.38 -13.25 4.86
C VAL A 9 2.04 -11.87 4.81
N ARG A 10 3.08 -11.65 5.62
CA ARG A 10 3.84 -10.40 5.64
C ARG A 10 4.60 -10.18 4.33
N GLU A 11 5.21 -11.22 3.76
CA GLU A 11 5.91 -11.16 2.47
C GLU A 11 4.93 -10.91 1.31
N SER A 12 3.76 -11.51 1.33
CA SER A 12 2.72 -11.25 0.31
C SER A 12 2.19 -9.82 0.35
N ILE A 13 1.97 -9.26 1.55
CA ILE A 13 1.56 -7.85 1.71
C ILE A 13 2.70 -6.91 1.29
N VAL A 14 3.94 -7.24 1.62
CA VAL A 14 5.14 -6.47 1.24
C VAL A 14 5.37 -6.53 -0.28
N SER A 15 5.18 -7.69 -0.91
CA SER A 15 5.25 -7.86 -2.37
C SER A 15 4.14 -7.08 -3.08
N PHE A 16 2.93 -7.09 -2.55
CA PHE A 16 1.80 -6.32 -3.07
C PHE A 16 2.05 -4.80 -3.00
N MET A 17 2.61 -4.31 -1.89
CA MET A 17 2.98 -2.89 -1.73
C MET A 17 4.20 -2.49 -2.57
N ALA A 18 5.16 -3.40 -2.80
CA ALA A 18 6.32 -3.15 -3.65
C ALA A 18 5.95 -3.06 -5.15
N MET A 19 4.96 -3.85 -5.58
CA MET A 19 4.42 -3.77 -6.93
C MET A 19 3.74 -2.42 -7.20
N ASP A 20 3.16 -1.83 -6.15
CA ASP A 20 2.53 -0.51 -6.19
C ASP A 20 3.54 0.65 -6.31
N ASP A 21 4.70 0.54 -5.68
CA ASP A 21 5.79 1.54 -5.79
C ASP A 21 6.41 1.56 -7.21
N LEU A 22 6.49 0.40 -7.86
CA LEU A 22 6.91 0.28 -9.26
C LEU A 22 5.87 0.90 -10.21
N TRP A 23 4.59 0.81 -9.87
CA TRP A 23 3.51 1.42 -10.62
C TRP A 23 3.49 2.95 -10.48
N ARG A 24 3.68 3.48 -9.28
CA ARG A 24 3.76 4.93 -9.01
C ARG A 24 4.92 5.62 -9.74
N ARG A 25 6.05 4.93 -9.94
CA ARG A 25 7.20 5.46 -10.70
C ARG A 25 6.96 5.53 -12.20
N ARG A 26 6.02 4.75 -12.74
CA ARG A 26 5.69 4.70 -14.19
C ARG A 26 4.60 5.66 -14.62
N VAL A 27 3.91 6.33 -13.71
CA VAL A 27 2.92 7.35 -14.05
C VAL A 27 3.66 8.68 -14.24
N PRO A 28 3.80 9.19 -15.46
CA PRO A 28 4.43 10.49 -15.72
C PRO A 28 3.63 11.61 -15.05
N GLU A 29 4.31 12.52 -14.40
CA GLU A 29 3.68 13.61 -13.64
C GLU A 29 2.96 14.67 -14.52
N HIS A 30 3.04 14.63 -15.86
CA HIS A 30 2.54 15.71 -16.72
C HIS A 30 1.87 15.28 -18.03
N LYS A 31 0.70 15.91 -18.26
CA LYS A 31 0.06 16.26 -19.55
C LYS A 31 -0.27 15.09 -20.51
N GLY A 32 -1.49 14.64 -20.52
CA GLY A 32 -2.03 13.70 -21.50
C GLY A 32 -2.78 12.51 -20.90
N TRP A 33 -3.17 12.57 -19.66
CA TRP A 33 -3.62 11.47 -18.83
C TRP A 33 -5.01 10.88 -19.15
N GLN A 34 -5.77 11.50 -20.01
CA GLN A 34 -7.17 11.06 -20.23
C GLN A 34 -7.32 9.80 -21.10
N ILE A 35 -6.39 9.46 -21.98
CA ILE A 35 -6.53 8.31 -22.89
C ILE A 35 -5.66 7.12 -22.48
N SER A 36 -4.53 7.35 -21.83
CA SER A 36 -3.60 6.29 -21.40
C SER A 36 -4.01 5.58 -20.11
N VAL A 37 -4.96 6.12 -19.35
CA VAL A 37 -5.40 5.58 -18.05
C VAL A 37 -6.04 4.20 -18.18
N VAL A 38 -6.80 3.95 -19.24
CA VAL A 38 -7.51 2.67 -19.45
C VAL A 38 -6.56 1.49 -19.66
N TRP A 39 -5.39 1.72 -20.27
CA TRP A 39 -4.40 0.67 -20.53
C TRP A 39 -3.50 0.32 -19.34
N PHE A 40 -3.56 1.13 -18.27
CA PHE A 40 -2.71 0.99 -17.06
C PHE A 40 -3.48 0.55 -15.81
N LEU A 41 -4.74 0.15 -15.92
CA LEU A 41 -5.43 -0.49 -14.80
C LEU A 41 -4.68 -1.80 -14.49
N PRO A 42 -4.11 -1.97 -13.29
CA PRO A 42 -3.52 -3.24 -12.92
C PRO A 42 -4.61 -4.31 -13.01
N THR A 43 -4.32 -5.39 -13.70
CA THR A 43 -5.24 -6.52 -13.91
C THR A 43 -5.91 -6.97 -12.60
N VAL A 44 -5.21 -6.85 -11.48
CA VAL A 44 -5.72 -7.13 -10.12
C VAL A 44 -6.90 -6.22 -9.74
N ASP A 45 -6.89 -4.94 -10.08
CA ASP A 45 -7.99 -4.04 -9.73
C ASP A 45 -9.24 -4.30 -10.55
N VAL A 46 -9.07 -4.66 -11.81
CA VAL A 46 -10.17 -5.10 -12.67
C VAL A 46 -10.75 -6.43 -12.15
N LEU A 47 -9.89 -7.39 -11.80
CA LEU A 47 -10.33 -8.66 -11.21
C LEU A 47 -11.09 -8.46 -9.90
N VAL A 48 -10.58 -7.60 -9.00
CA VAL A 48 -11.27 -7.29 -7.75
C VAL A 48 -12.61 -6.61 -8.02
N GLY A 49 -12.68 -5.66 -8.96
CA GLY A 49 -13.93 -5.04 -9.39
C GLY A 49 -14.94 -6.07 -9.90
N ALA A 50 -14.50 -6.98 -10.77
CA ALA A 50 -15.35 -8.04 -11.31
C ALA A 50 -15.82 -9.04 -10.24
N LEU A 51 -14.93 -9.48 -9.34
CA LEU A 51 -15.28 -10.38 -8.25
C LEU A 51 -16.29 -9.76 -7.28
N VAL A 52 -16.11 -8.49 -6.93
CA VAL A 52 -17.06 -7.77 -6.08
C VAL A 52 -18.41 -7.61 -6.79
N ALA A 53 -18.40 -7.30 -8.09
CA ALA A 53 -19.63 -7.22 -8.87
C ALA A 53 -20.39 -8.54 -8.91
N LEU A 54 -19.70 -9.66 -9.14
CA LEU A 54 -20.30 -11.00 -9.09
C LEU A 54 -20.88 -11.31 -7.69
N ALA A 55 -20.16 -10.94 -6.63
CA ALA A 55 -20.63 -11.14 -5.26
C ALA A 55 -21.84 -10.27 -4.93
N VAL A 56 -21.87 -9.01 -5.39
CA VAL A 56 -23.02 -8.10 -5.25
C VAL A 56 -24.23 -8.64 -6.00
N GLY A 57 -24.04 -9.07 -7.26
CA GLY A 57 -25.08 -9.66 -8.06
C GLY A 57 -25.65 -10.93 -7.42
N ALA A 58 -24.79 -11.86 -7.00
CA ALA A 58 -25.22 -13.08 -6.32
C ALA A 58 -25.94 -12.78 -4.99
N GLY A 59 -25.44 -11.83 -4.20
CA GLY A 59 -26.07 -11.41 -2.93
C GLY A 59 -27.44 -10.76 -3.15
N GLY A 60 -27.58 -9.93 -4.19
CA GLY A 60 -28.84 -9.32 -4.58
C GLY A 60 -29.87 -10.34 -5.08
N LEU A 61 -29.44 -11.28 -5.94
CA LEU A 61 -30.29 -12.36 -6.42
C LEU A 61 -30.77 -13.26 -5.26
N LEU A 62 -29.86 -13.60 -4.33
CA LEU A 62 -30.22 -14.38 -3.16
C LEU A 62 -31.24 -13.66 -2.28
N LEU A 63 -31.04 -12.37 -2.04
CA LEU A 63 -31.95 -11.56 -1.24
C LEU A 63 -33.33 -11.45 -1.90
N ALA A 64 -33.39 -11.22 -3.23
CA ALA A 64 -34.63 -11.19 -3.99
C ALA A 64 -35.35 -12.54 -3.97
N ALA A 65 -34.62 -13.64 -4.09
CA ALA A 65 -35.17 -14.99 -4.01
C ALA A 65 -35.75 -15.31 -2.63
N LEU A 66 -35.06 -14.92 -1.55
CA LEU A 66 -35.53 -15.12 -0.17
C LEU A 66 -36.78 -14.31 0.16
N GLN A 67 -37.02 -13.21 -0.56
CA GLN A 67 -38.20 -12.36 -0.38
C GLN A 67 -39.30 -12.62 -1.43
N ASP A 68 -39.11 -13.64 -2.28
CA ASP A 68 -40.04 -13.99 -3.37
C ASP A 68 -40.29 -12.82 -4.36
N HIS A 69 -39.25 -12.05 -4.68
CA HIS A 69 -39.30 -10.87 -5.55
C HIS A 69 -38.37 -10.98 -6.77
N LEU A 70 -38.12 -12.20 -7.28
CA LEU A 70 -37.28 -12.42 -8.46
C LEU A 70 -37.84 -11.78 -9.74
N ASP A 71 -39.14 -11.68 -9.85
CA ASP A 71 -39.89 -11.06 -10.94
C ASP A 71 -39.73 -9.53 -10.99
N THR A 72 -39.30 -8.91 -9.90
CA THR A 72 -39.07 -7.45 -9.84
C THR A 72 -37.69 -7.03 -10.35
N LEU A 73 -36.78 -8.00 -10.56
CA LEU A 73 -35.43 -7.73 -11.07
C LEU A 73 -35.49 -7.32 -12.54
N GLY A 74 -34.78 -6.25 -12.86
CA GLY A 74 -34.80 -5.65 -14.19
C GLY A 74 -33.43 -5.23 -14.71
N PRO A 75 -33.38 -4.62 -15.90
CA PRO A 75 -32.12 -4.12 -16.49
C PRO A 75 -31.36 -3.16 -15.58
N GLY A 76 -32.07 -2.41 -14.72
CA GLY A 76 -31.48 -1.48 -13.75
C GLY A 76 -30.55 -2.16 -12.75
N ASP A 77 -30.90 -3.36 -12.29
CA ASP A 77 -30.09 -4.15 -11.36
C ASP A 77 -28.75 -4.55 -11.98
N VAL A 78 -28.77 -4.97 -13.25
CA VAL A 78 -27.56 -5.31 -14.00
C VAL A 78 -26.67 -4.08 -14.20
N ILE A 79 -27.26 -2.93 -14.53
CA ILE A 79 -26.54 -1.67 -14.70
C ILE A 79 -25.85 -1.27 -13.41
N VAL A 80 -26.51 -1.37 -12.26
CA VAL A 80 -25.92 -1.05 -10.94
C VAL A 80 -24.72 -1.93 -10.66
N VAL A 81 -24.82 -3.25 -10.89
CA VAL A 81 -23.70 -4.18 -10.68
C VAL A 81 -22.50 -3.83 -11.57
N ILE A 82 -22.74 -3.50 -12.85
CA ILE A 82 -21.70 -3.08 -13.78
C ILE A 82 -21.05 -1.76 -13.33
N VAL A 83 -21.84 -0.77 -12.91
CA VAL A 83 -21.32 0.53 -12.45
C VAL A 83 -20.48 0.36 -11.19
N LEU A 84 -20.90 -0.48 -10.25
CA LEU A 84 -20.11 -0.81 -9.06
C LEU A 84 -18.77 -1.47 -9.43
N ALA A 85 -18.75 -2.41 -10.37
CA ALA A 85 -17.56 -3.05 -10.87
C ALA A 85 -16.56 -2.04 -11.46
N VAL A 86 -17.07 -1.18 -12.35
CA VAL A 86 -16.28 -0.14 -13.01
C VAL A 86 -15.73 0.85 -12.00
N ALA A 87 -16.58 1.37 -11.10
CA ALA A 87 -16.15 2.32 -10.07
C ALA A 87 -15.04 1.75 -9.17
N LEU A 88 -15.17 0.49 -8.74
CA LEU A 88 -14.14 -0.18 -7.93
C LEU A 88 -12.86 -0.45 -8.71
N SER A 89 -12.95 -0.74 -10.00
CA SER A 89 -11.75 -0.94 -10.84
C SER A 89 -10.91 0.34 -10.95
N PHE A 90 -11.54 1.51 -10.91
CA PHE A 90 -10.87 2.82 -10.97
C PHE A 90 -10.50 3.40 -9.59
N ARG A 91 -10.79 2.72 -8.48
CA ARG A 91 -10.61 3.24 -7.11
C ARG A 91 -9.19 3.72 -6.77
N ARG A 92 -8.14 3.20 -7.43
CA ARG A 92 -6.75 3.61 -7.20
C ARG A 92 -6.33 4.77 -8.07
N VAL A 93 -6.86 4.85 -9.28
CA VAL A 93 -6.52 5.88 -10.27
C VAL A 93 -7.32 7.15 -10.04
N MET A 94 -8.61 6.99 -9.78
CA MET A 94 -9.58 8.06 -9.57
C MET A 94 -10.39 7.83 -8.28
N PRO A 95 -9.76 7.87 -7.10
CA PRO A 95 -10.42 7.50 -5.84
C PRO A 95 -11.60 8.41 -5.49
N ILE A 96 -11.54 9.71 -5.81
CA ILE A 96 -12.62 10.66 -5.54
C ILE A 96 -13.83 10.37 -6.43
N THR A 97 -13.60 10.16 -7.73
CA THR A 97 -14.69 9.84 -8.68
C THR A 97 -15.30 8.47 -8.37
N SER A 98 -14.48 7.47 -8.02
CA SER A 98 -14.98 6.18 -7.57
C SER A 98 -15.90 6.33 -6.36
N ALA A 99 -15.49 7.05 -5.32
CA ALA A 99 -16.30 7.28 -4.13
C ALA A 99 -17.59 8.07 -4.44
N ALA A 100 -17.53 9.08 -5.32
CA ALA A 100 -18.68 9.85 -5.73
C ALA A 100 -19.71 8.99 -6.50
N VAL A 101 -19.25 8.19 -7.47
CA VAL A 101 -20.12 7.26 -8.21
C VAL A 101 -20.75 6.24 -7.27
N MET A 102 -19.97 5.66 -6.36
CA MET A 102 -20.49 4.73 -5.35
C MET A 102 -21.56 5.38 -4.47
N THR A 103 -21.36 6.61 -4.01
CA THR A 103 -22.35 7.35 -3.21
C THR A 103 -23.63 7.58 -4.01
N LEU A 104 -23.52 7.97 -5.30
CA LEU A 104 -24.66 8.16 -6.17
C LEU A 104 -25.43 6.86 -6.45
N VAL A 105 -24.72 5.76 -6.66
CA VAL A 105 -25.32 4.43 -6.83
C VAL A 105 -26.06 4.02 -5.55
N TRP A 106 -25.48 4.27 -4.38
CA TRP A 106 -26.13 3.94 -3.11
C TRP A 106 -27.43 4.74 -2.93
N ILE A 107 -27.40 6.06 -3.17
CA ILE A 107 -28.57 6.95 -3.05
C ILE A 107 -29.69 6.51 -4.01
N ASN A 108 -29.37 6.37 -5.30
CA ASN A 108 -30.38 6.00 -6.31
C ASN A 108 -30.83 4.54 -6.18
N GLY A 109 -29.90 3.65 -5.85
CA GLY A 109 -30.15 2.23 -5.75
C GLY A 109 -31.11 1.87 -4.63
N THR A 110 -31.15 2.65 -3.55
CA THR A 110 -32.11 2.45 -2.45
C THR A 110 -33.58 2.48 -2.94
N TYR A 111 -33.86 3.25 -3.98
CA TYR A 111 -35.21 3.34 -4.56
C TYR A 111 -35.38 2.49 -5.82
N ALA A 112 -34.39 2.52 -6.73
CA ALA A 112 -34.53 1.92 -8.06
C ALA A 112 -34.15 0.44 -8.11
N THR A 113 -33.19 0.02 -7.27
CA THR A 113 -32.61 -1.33 -7.29
C THR A 113 -32.27 -1.79 -5.87
N PRO A 114 -33.25 -1.90 -4.95
CA PRO A 114 -33.00 -2.10 -3.52
C PRO A 114 -32.24 -3.39 -3.25
N TYR A 115 -32.51 -4.50 -3.93
CA TYR A 115 -31.86 -5.78 -3.71
C TYR A 115 -30.37 -5.77 -4.07
N MET A 116 -29.97 -5.01 -5.11
CA MET A 116 -28.58 -4.90 -5.52
C MET A 116 -27.80 -3.83 -4.73
N ALA A 117 -28.43 -2.70 -4.40
CA ALA A 117 -27.77 -1.60 -3.75
C ALA A 117 -27.66 -1.74 -2.23
N THR A 118 -28.62 -2.42 -1.57
CA THR A 118 -28.70 -2.45 -0.11
C THR A 118 -28.28 -3.76 0.53
N ASN A 119 -27.86 -4.76 -0.26
CA ASN A 119 -27.34 -6.00 0.32
C ASN A 119 -25.99 -5.75 1.02
N TRP A 120 -25.64 -6.64 1.95
CA TRP A 120 -24.43 -6.51 2.77
C TRP A 120 -23.11 -6.50 1.95
N VAL A 121 -23.08 -7.17 0.78
CA VAL A 121 -21.91 -7.18 -0.10
C VAL A 121 -21.73 -5.81 -0.75
N SER A 122 -22.81 -5.16 -1.19
CA SER A 122 -22.77 -3.78 -1.69
C SER A 122 -22.28 -2.81 -0.62
N THR A 123 -22.72 -2.98 0.62
CA THR A 123 -22.27 -2.17 1.75
C THR A 123 -20.75 -2.31 1.97
N LEU A 124 -20.21 -3.53 1.86
CA LEU A 124 -18.75 -3.74 1.88
C LEU A 124 -18.03 -3.10 0.69
N ALA A 125 -18.64 -3.11 -0.51
CA ALA A 125 -18.09 -2.46 -1.69
C ALA A 125 -18.00 -0.94 -1.51
N PHE A 126 -19.01 -0.30 -0.92
CA PHE A 126 -18.99 1.11 -0.56
C PHE A 126 -17.91 1.42 0.47
N PHE A 127 -17.82 0.63 1.55
CA PHE A 127 -16.75 0.75 2.55
C PHE A 127 -15.38 0.71 1.88
N PHE A 128 -15.16 -0.24 0.98
CA PHE A 128 -13.88 -0.43 0.30
C PHE A 128 -13.53 0.75 -0.63
N SER A 129 -14.54 1.37 -1.26
CA SER A 129 -14.35 2.58 -2.06
C SER A 129 -13.95 3.78 -1.19
N TYR A 130 -14.64 4.00 -0.05
CA TYR A 130 -14.32 5.09 0.88
C TYR A 130 -12.97 4.89 1.58
N TYR A 131 -12.63 3.65 1.94
CA TYR A 131 -11.30 3.28 2.37
C TYR A 131 -10.24 3.66 1.32
N SER A 132 -10.49 3.31 0.06
CA SER A 132 -9.56 3.61 -1.04
C SER A 132 -9.37 5.12 -1.25
N LEU A 133 -10.42 5.92 -1.10
CA LEU A 133 -10.32 7.39 -1.11
C LEU A 133 -9.34 7.89 -0.05
N MET A 134 -9.38 7.38 1.17
CA MET A 134 -8.44 7.77 2.23
C MET A 134 -7.01 7.30 1.98
N VAL A 135 -6.81 6.13 1.37
CA VAL A 135 -5.47 5.57 1.11
C VAL A 135 -4.78 6.21 -0.09
N TRP A 136 -5.53 6.41 -1.21
CA TRP A 136 -4.94 6.74 -2.50
C TRP A 136 -4.91 8.23 -2.83
N VAL A 137 -5.70 9.08 -2.15
CA VAL A 137 -5.62 10.54 -2.35
C VAL A 137 -4.33 11.09 -1.75
N ARG A 138 -3.51 11.69 -2.62
CA ARG A 138 -2.16 12.17 -2.30
C ARG A 138 -2.17 13.28 -1.23
N THR A 139 -3.09 14.22 -1.34
CA THR A 139 -3.18 15.39 -0.46
C THR A 139 -4.18 15.15 0.66
N ARG A 140 -3.71 15.07 1.90
CA ARG A 140 -4.56 14.77 3.07
C ARG A 140 -5.74 15.73 3.24
N ARG A 141 -5.56 17.02 2.96
CA ARG A 141 -6.66 18.01 3.01
C ARG A 141 -7.78 17.65 2.04
N ILE A 142 -7.41 17.22 0.81
CA ILE A 142 -8.38 16.79 -0.21
C ILE A 142 -9.04 15.47 0.22
N ALA A 143 -8.29 14.51 0.74
CA ALA A 143 -8.83 13.24 1.22
C ALA A 143 -9.90 13.45 2.30
N TRP A 144 -9.57 14.22 3.33
CA TRP A 144 -10.51 14.54 4.42
C TRP A 144 -11.68 15.40 3.94
N GLY A 145 -11.43 16.39 3.07
CA GLY A 145 -12.50 17.21 2.47
C GLY A 145 -13.47 16.38 1.64
N SER A 146 -12.96 15.46 0.81
CA SER A 146 -13.79 14.56 0.01
C SER A 146 -14.56 13.56 0.89
N MET A 147 -13.95 13.04 1.95
CA MET A 147 -14.64 12.17 2.90
C MET A 147 -15.74 12.91 3.65
N LEU A 148 -15.48 14.14 4.07
CA LEU A 148 -16.50 15.01 4.68
C LEU A 148 -17.63 15.29 3.71
N ALA A 149 -17.34 15.54 2.44
CA ALA A 149 -18.38 15.76 1.41
C ALA A 149 -19.25 14.51 1.24
N VAL A 150 -18.64 13.31 1.14
CA VAL A 150 -19.37 12.03 1.11
C VAL A 150 -20.26 11.89 2.35
N PHE A 151 -19.72 12.15 3.52
CA PHE A 151 -20.48 12.07 4.77
C PHE A 151 -21.68 13.03 4.78
N VAL A 152 -21.47 14.29 4.41
CA VAL A 152 -22.53 15.30 4.36
C VAL A 152 -23.62 14.92 3.34
N VAL A 153 -23.23 14.39 2.17
CA VAL A 153 -24.19 13.93 1.15
C VAL A 153 -25.02 12.76 1.66
N ILE A 154 -24.40 11.77 2.30
CA ILE A 154 -25.09 10.60 2.86
C ILE A 154 -26.04 11.04 3.97
N MET A 155 -25.56 11.85 4.92
CA MET A 155 -26.39 12.33 6.03
C MET A 155 -27.52 13.25 5.55
N GLY A 156 -27.25 14.12 4.59
CA GLY A 156 -28.27 14.96 3.96
C GLY A 156 -29.34 14.14 3.28
N TRP A 157 -28.96 13.08 2.59
CA TRP A 157 -29.89 12.14 1.98
C TRP A 157 -30.72 11.38 3.04
N VAL A 158 -30.11 10.92 4.13
CA VAL A 158 -30.83 10.29 5.26
C VAL A 158 -31.86 11.25 5.84
N VAL A 159 -31.48 12.51 6.09
CA VAL A 159 -32.42 13.55 6.59
C VAL A 159 -33.54 13.82 5.59
N MET A 160 -33.22 13.90 4.29
CA MET A 160 -34.21 14.09 3.23
C MET A 160 -35.19 12.91 3.18
N MET A 161 -34.68 11.68 3.25
CA MET A 161 -35.49 10.47 3.29
C MET A 161 -36.47 10.48 4.49
N MET A 162 -36.02 10.99 5.66
CA MET A 162 -36.85 11.13 6.85
C MET A 162 -37.92 12.21 6.70
N ALA A 163 -37.55 13.37 6.14
CA ALA A 163 -38.44 14.53 6.04
C ALA A 163 -39.56 14.34 5.00
N PHE A 164 -39.25 13.63 3.88
CA PHE A 164 -40.10 13.51 2.74
C PHE A 164 -40.51 12.07 2.39
N GLY A 165 -39.90 11.10 3.05
CA GLY A 165 -40.13 9.67 2.77
C GLY A 165 -41.36 9.13 3.50
N ARG A 166 -42.54 9.29 2.94
CA ARG A 166 -43.74 8.55 3.39
C ARG A 166 -43.51 7.02 3.44
N SER A 167 -42.59 6.54 2.64
CA SER A 167 -42.28 5.09 2.51
C SER A 167 -41.70 4.45 3.77
N LEU A 168 -41.04 5.18 4.67
CA LEU A 168 -40.49 4.60 5.89
C LEU A 168 -41.59 4.28 6.91
N THR A 169 -42.54 5.20 7.10
CA THR A 169 -43.70 4.98 7.96
C THR A 169 -44.57 3.89 7.41
N GLU A 170 -44.84 3.89 6.10
CA GLU A 170 -45.65 2.87 5.41
C GLU A 170 -44.97 1.51 5.44
N GLN A 171 -43.65 1.40 5.20
CA GLN A 171 -42.89 0.14 5.29
C GLN A 171 -42.83 -0.38 6.73
N PHE A 172 -42.72 0.51 7.71
CA PHE A 172 -42.68 0.13 9.10
C PHE A 172 -44.05 -0.32 9.62
N GLU A 173 -45.13 0.35 9.21
CA GLU A 173 -46.50 -0.04 9.51
C GLU A 173 -46.89 -1.38 8.89
N ILE A 174 -46.37 -1.69 7.69
CA ILE A 174 -46.56 -3.01 7.05
C ILE A 174 -45.85 -4.12 7.84
N ILE A 175 -44.65 -3.85 8.38
CA ILE A 175 -43.84 -4.84 9.13
C ILE A 175 -44.35 -4.95 10.59
N ASN A 176 -44.81 -3.87 11.20
CA ASN A 176 -45.26 -3.80 12.60
C ASN A 176 -46.55 -2.97 12.74
N PRO A 177 -47.71 -3.55 12.40
CA PRO A 177 -49.00 -2.84 12.42
C PRO A 177 -49.38 -2.25 13.80
N ASP A 178 -48.83 -2.82 14.87
CA ASP A 178 -49.15 -2.45 16.28
C ASP A 178 -48.15 -1.41 16.87
N SER A 179 -47.21 -0.90 16.07
CA SER A 179 -46.21 0.05 16.54
C SER A 179 -46.75 1.49 16.49
N ASN A 180 -46.86 2.12 17.66
CA ASN A 180 -47.30 3.54 17.84
C ASN A 180 -46.26 4.57 17.35
N GLY A 181 -45.59 4.35 16.16
CA GLY A 181 -44.61 5.25 15.59
C GLY A 181 -43.21 5.18 16.24
N GLU A 182 -43.03 4.50 17.37
CA GLU A 182 -41.74 4.37 18.03
C GLU A 182 -40.70 3.63 17.14
N GLY A 183 -41.17 2.70 16.35
CA GLY A 183 -40.31 1.90 15.49
C GLY A 183 -39.63 2.71 14.36
N VAL A 184 -40.26 3.79 13.92
CA VAL A 184 -39.63 4.68 12.91
C VAL A 184 -38.35 5.33 13.50
N ILE A 185 -38.37 5.69 14.77
CA ILE A 185 -37.21 6.27 15.47
C ILE A 185 -36.07 5.25 15.52
N TYR A 186 -36.35 3.99 15.84
CA TYR A 186 -35.34 2.93 15.86
C TYR A 186 -34.75 2.66 14.48
N LEU A 187 -35.59 2.63 13.42
CA LEU A 187 -35.15 2.46 12.05
C LEU A 187 -34.19 3.59 11.63
N VAL A 188 -34.57 4.81 11.93
CA VAL A 188 -33.81 6.03 11.67
C VAL A 188 -32.46 5.99 12.40
N LEU A 189 -32.46 5.72 13.69
CA LEU A 189 -31.24 5.60 14.50
C LEU A 189 -30.33 4.52 13.92
N THR A 190 -30.90 3.39 13.50
CA THR A 190 -30.14 2.31 12.85
C THR A 190 -29.48 2.80 11.56
N TYR A 191 -30.19 3.48 10.67
CA TYR A 191 -29.61 4.03 9.44
C TYR A 191 -28.47 5.02 9.72
N VAL A 192 -28.68 5.94 10.67
CA VAL A 192 -27.64 6.90 11.08
C VAL A 192 -26.43 6.19 11.65
N ILE A 193 -26.62 5.28 12.62
CA ILE A 193 -25.53 4.57 13.29
C ILE A 193 -24.74 3.74 12.27
N VAL A 194 -25.41 2.99 11.41
CA VAL A 194 -24.75 2.16 10.39
C VAL A 194 -23.93 3.03 9.45
N ASN A 195 -24.53 4.07 8.85
CA ASN A 195 -23.80 4.92 7.91
C ASN A 195 -22.65 5.68 8.54
N VAL A 196 -22.83 6.22 9.76
CA VAL A 196 -21.74 6.87 10.51
C VAL A 196 -20.62 5.89 10.77
N THR A 197 -20.94 4.69 11.26
CA THR A 197 -19.93 3.64 11.54
C THR A 197 -19.15 3.24 10.31
N PHE A 198 -19.83 3.06 9.16
CA PHE A 198 -19.17 2.68 7.90
C PHE A 198 -18.27 3.79 7.36
N VAL A 199 -18.75 5.05 7.31
CA VAL A 199 -17.94 6.15 6.77
C VAL A 199 -16.77 6.48 7.70
N VAL A 200 -17.02 6.57 9.01
CA VAL A 200 -15.96 6.82 10.00
C VAL A 200 -14.99 5.65 10.06
N GLY A 201 -15.48 4.41 10.06
CA GLY A 201 -14.65 3.21 10.04
C GLY A 201 -13.75 3.15 8.81
N ALA A 202 -14.29 3.41 7.62
CA ALA A 202 -13.52 3.47 6.39
C ALA A 202 -12.45 4.59 6.43
N ALA A 203 -12.81 5.76 6.99
CA ALA A 203 -11.88 6.88 7.15
C ALA A 203 -10.73 6.53 8.10
N LEU A 204 -11.03 5.94 9.25
CA LEU A 204 -10.02 5.57 10.26
C LEU A 204 -9.10 4.46 9.74
N VAL A 205 -9.66 3.37 9.21
CA VAL A 205 -8.86 2.27 8.66
C VAL A 205 -8.01 2.75 7.49
N GLY A 206 -8.57 3.59 6.61
CA GLY A 206 -7.83 4.19 5.50
C GLY A 206 -6.71 5.12 5.96
N GLN A 207 -6.94 5.92 7.01
CA GLN A 207 -5.92 6.77 7.62
C GLN A 207 -4.78 5.96 8.23
N VAL A 208 -5.10 4.93 9.00
CA VAL A 208 -4.09 4.03 9.61
C VAL A 208 -3.27 3.34 8.52
N SER A 209 -3.92 2.81 7.49
CA SER A 209 -3.24 2.16 6.36
C SER A 209 -2.30 3.12 5.63
N TRP A 210 -2.70 4.38 5.45
CA TRP A 210 -1.85 5.41 4.84
C TRP A 210 -0.63 5.72 5.72
N LEU A 211 -0.79 5.86 7.04
CA LEU A 211 0.31 6.07 7.98
C LEU A 211 1.31 4.89 7.92
N TRP A 212 0.82 3.67 8.01
CA TRP A 212 1.67 2.47 7.92
C TRP A 212 2.44 2.38 6.61
N ALA A 213 1.79 2.70 5.48
CA ALA A 213 2.46 2.70 4.18
C ALA A 213 3.59 3.75 4.13
N ARG A 214 3.40 4.91 4.75
CA ARG A 214 4.41 5.95 4.86
C ARG A 214 5.59 5.52 5.74
N ASP A 215 5.31 4.99 6.91
CA ASP A 215 6.34 4.53 7.84
C ASP A 215 7.17 3.40 7.24
N LEU A 216 6.52 2.45 6.56
CA LEU A 216 7.20 1.37 5.86
C LEU A 216 8.09 1.89 4.72
N ALA A 217 7.64 2.91 3.98
CA ALA A 217 8.45 3.53 2.94
C ALA A 217 9.69 4.22 3.53
N GLU A 218 9.57 4.86 4.69
CA GLU A 218 10.67 5.49 5.39
C GLU A 218 11.71 4.45 5.88
N VAL A 219 11.25 3.38 6.53
CA VAL A 219 12.12 2.27 6.97
C VAL A 219 12.90 1.67 5.80
N ARG A 220 12.24 1.48 4.63
CA ARG A 220 12.92 0.98 3.42
C ARG A 220 13.99 1.94 2.91
N ARG A 221 13.74 3.25 2.94
CA ARG A 221 14.74 4.26 2.54
C ARG A 221 15.95 4.22 3.46
N GLN A 222 15.71 4.15 4.77
CA GLN A 222 16.79 4.04 5.76
C GLN A 222 17.60 2.76 5.57
N ALA A 223 16.96 1.61 5.36
CA ALA A 223 17.63 0.35 5.08
C ALA A 223 18.52 0.43 3.82
N ALA A 224 18.01 1.02 2.74
CA ALA A 224 18.81 1.22 1.53
C ALA A 224 20.01 2.17 1.73
N THR A 225 19.87 3.17 2.60
CA THR A 225 20.96 4.09 2.95
C THR A 225 22.03 3.37 3.77
N ILE A 226 21.61 2.58 4.77
CA ILE A 226 22.53 1.78 5.60
C ILE A 226 23.33 0.79 4.74
N GLU A 227 22.68 0.13 3.80
CA GLU A 227 23.35 -0.82 2.90
C GLU A 227 24.41 -0.15 2.03
N ARG A 228 24.11 1.05 1.48
CA ARG A 228 25.11 1.83 0.74
C ARG A 228 26.29 2.24 1.62
N GLN A 229 26.03 2.68 2.85
CA GLN A 229 27.09 3.04 3.80
C GLN A 229 27.97 1.84 4.15
N ARG A 230 27.37 0.66 4.36
CA ARG A 230 28.12 -0.58 4.62
C ARG A 230 29.05 -0.95 3.47
N THR A 231 28.59 -0.83 2.23
CA THR A 231 29.41 -1.09 1.04
C THR A 231 30.59 -0.12 0.97
N GLN A 232 30.36 1.17 1.20
CA GLN A 232 31.42 2.19 1.22
C GLN A 232 32.45 1.94 2.33
N LEU A 233 31.99 1.60 3.53
CA LEU A 233 32.88 1.28 4.64
C LEU A 233 33.72 0.03 4.36
N ALA A 234 33.15 -1.01 3.74
CA ALA A 234 33.87 -2.21 3.34
C ALA A 234 34.96 -1.90 2.30
N GLU A 235 34.66 -1.05 1.29
CA GLU A 235 35.64 -0.61 0.30
C GLU A 235 36.78 0.19 0.95
N GLN A 236 36.44 1.09 1.87
CA GLN A 236 37.46 1.86 2.64
C GLN A 236 38.34 0.95 3.48
N ALA A 237 37.76 -0.04 4.20
CA ALA A 237 38.51 -0.97 4.99
C ALA A 237 39.51 -1.81 4.16
N ILE A 238 39.10 -2.20 2.93
CA ILE A 238 40.02 -2.90 2.00
C ILE A 238 41.17 -1.98 1.57
N LEU A 239 40.91 -0.72 1.29
CA LEU A 239 41.96 0.25 0.92
C LEU A 239 42.91 0.52 2.08
N ASP A 240 42.41 0.71 3.29
CA ASP A 240 43.22 0.92 4.49
C ASP A 240 44.09 -0.28 4.79
N GLU A 241 43.54 -1.49 4.62
CA GLU A 241 44.31 -2.72 4.79
C GLU A 241 45.44 -2.84 3.76
N ARG A 242 45.16 -2.50 2.49
CA ARG A 242 46.23 -2.50 1.47
C ARG A 242 47.32 -1.47 1.77
N LEU A 243 46.95 -0.29 2.25
CA LEU A 243 47.92 0.74 2.66
C LEU A 243 48.74 0.31 3.88
N ARG A 244 48.13 -0.42 4.82
CA ARG A 244 48.80 -1.00 5.99
C ARG A 244 49.85 -2.05 5.55
N ILE A 245 49.46 -2.99 4.70
CA ILE A 245 50.34 -4.03 4.16
C ILE A 245 51.49 -3.39 3.38
N ALA A 246 51.22 -2.41 2.55
CA ALA A 246 52.24 -1.70 1.77
C ALA A 246 53.27 -1.02 2.67
N ARG A 247 52.84 -0.39 3.78
CA ARG A 247 53.76 0.19 4.78
C ARG A 247 54.58 -0.86 5.48
N GLU A 248 53.97 -1.95 5.96
CA GLU A 248 54.70 -3.06 6.61
C GLU A 248 55.76 -3.68 5.67
N MET A 249 55.39 -3.86 4.38
CA MET A 249 56.36 -4.34 3.38
C MET A 249 57.48 -3.33 3.12
N HIS A 250 57.15 -2.02 3.03
CA HIS A 250 58.16 -0.98 2.85
C HIS A 250 59.15 -0.91 4.02
N ASP A 251 58.64 -0.97 5.26
CA ASP A 251 59.45 -0.92 6.47
C ASP A 251 60.34 -2.16 6.57
N SER A 252 59.82 -3.35 6.24
CA SER A 252 60.59 -4.59 6.19
C SER A 252 61.68 -4.53 5.11
N MET A 253 61.33 -4.07 3.89
CA MET A 253 62.32 -3.90 2.83
C MET A 253 63.40 -2.89 3.18
N ALA A 254 63.04 -1.73 3.76
CA ALA A 254 63.97 -0.69 4.19
C ALA A 254 64.94 -1.23 5.24
N HIS A 255 64.45 -2.05 6.18
CA HIS A 255 65.29 -2.73 7.17
C HIS A 255 66.26 -3.68 6.49
N HIS A 256 65.81 -4.59 5.62
CA HIS A 256 66.65 -5.52 4.90
C HIS A 256 67.72 -4.82 4.04
N VAL A 257 67.33 -3.82 3.29
CA VAL A 257 68.27 -3.02 2.47
C VAL A 257 69.32 -2.33 3.35
N SER A 258 68.93 -1.84 4.53
CA SER A 258 69.86 -1.22 5.49
C SER A 258 70.86 -2.23 6.05
N VAL A 259 70.38 -3.44 6.40
CA VAL A 259 71.25 -4.54 6.89
C VAL A 259 72.23 -4.97 5.79
N VAL A 260 71.77 -5.17 4.56
CA VAL A 260 72.62 -5.46 3.38
C VAL A 260 73.67 -4.37 3.19
N GLY A 261 73.29 -3.11 3.28
CA GLY A 261 74.16 -1.96 3.15
C GLY A 261 75.28 -1.95 4.24
N ILE A 262 74.91 -2.28 5.47
CA ILE A 262 75.89 -2.36 6.59
C ILE A 262 76.86 -3.48 6.35
N HIS A 263 76.43 -4.70 5.97
CA HIS A 263 77.28 -5.83 5.69
C HIS A 263 78.20 -5.58 4.49
N ALA A 264 77.68 -5.02 3.42
CA ALA A 264 78.48 -4.66 2.23
C ALA A 264 79.56 -3.61 2.56
N ALA A 265 79.23 -2.59 3.38
CA ALA A 265 80.14 -1.58 3.82
C ALA A 265 81.24 -2.20 4.78
N GLY A 266 80.82 -3.12 5.62
CA GLY A 266 81.74 -3.91 6.47
C GLY A 266 82.72 -4.73 5.66
N ALA A 267 82.22 -5.53 4.71
CA ALA A 267 83.03 -6.35 3.81
C ALA A 267 84.02 -5.51 3.01
N ARG A 268 83.61 -4.34 2.46
CA ARG A 268 84.52 -3.43 1.73
C ARG A 268 85.66 -2.87 2.58
N ARG A 269 85.47 -2.68 3.90
CA ARG A 269 86.53 -2.24 4.82
C ARG A 269 87.45 -3.33 5.22
N ALA A 270 86.93 -4.56 5.30
CA ALA A 270 87.72 -5.74 5.72
C ALA A 270 88.56 -6.35 4.57
N ILE A 271 88.25 -6.06 3.31
CA ILE A 271 88.73 -6.75 2.11
C ILE A 271 90.31 -6.72 2.04
N ASP A 272 90.94 -5.65 2.47
CA ASP A 272 92.37 -5.41 2.42
C ASP A 272 93.13 -5.83 3.75
N VAL A 273 92.38 -6.04 4.85
CA VAL A 273 92.90 -6.27 6.18
C VAL A 273 92.67 -7.72 6.63
N ASP A 274 91.50 -8.25 6.38
CA ASP A 274 91.07 -9.61 6.72
C ASP A 274 90.07 -10.12 5.63
N PRO A 275 90.56 -10.81 4.59
CA PRO A 275 89.80 -11.33 3.50
C PRO A 275 88.75 -12.41 3.92
N ASP A 276 88.95 -13.10 5.00
CA ASP A 276 88.04 -14.16 5.46
C ASP A 276 86.85 -13.52 6.18
N LEU A 277 87.02 -12.46 6.97
CA LEU A 277 85.99 -11.66 7.57
C LEU A 277 85.14 -10.99 6.49
N ALA A 278 85.78 -10.52 5.40
CA ALA A 278 85.07 -9.97 4.27
C ALA A 278 84.17 -10.95 3.56
N ARG A 279 84.61 -12.23 3.41
CA ARG A 279 83.81 -13.33 2.83
C ARG A 279 82.62 -13.70 3.73
N GLU A 280 82.84 -13.76 5.07
CA GLU A 280 81.75 -14.02 6.02
C GLU A 280 80.67 -12.91 6.01
N ALA A 281 81.06 -11.64 5.94
CA ALA A 281 80.17 -10.53 5.87
C ALA A 281 79.36 -10.54 4.55
N LEU A 282 79.93 -10.99 3.43
CA LEU A 282 79.18 -11.12 2.14
C LEU A 282 78.30 -12.35 2.12
N ALA A 283 78.70 -13.47 2.73
CA ALA A 283 77.84 -14.66 2.85
C ALA A 283 76.55 -14.43 3.67
N THR A 284 76.56 -13.45 4.53
CA THR A 284 75.42 -13.07 5.33
C THR A 284 74.36 -12.23 4.48
N VAL A 285 74.81 -11.77 3.32
CA VAL A 285 74.02 -10.96 2.41
C VAL A 285 73.34 -11.79 1.32
N GLU A 286 73.86 -12.98 0.99
CA GLU A 286 73.21 -13.97 0.12
C GLU A 286 71.99 -14.65 0.76
#